data_97dc467839ed1d0135b0843d58fdc42a
#
_entry.id   97dc467839ed1d0135b0843d58fdc42a
#
_cell.length_a   1.000
_cell.length_b   1.000
_cell.length_c   1.000
_cell.angle_alpha   90.00
_cell.angle_beta   90.00
_cell.angle_gamma   90.00
#
_symmetry.space_group_name_H-M   'P 1'
#
loop_
_entity.id
_entity.type
_entity.pdbx_description
1 polymer ?
#
loop_
_entity_poly.entity_id
_entity_poly.type
_entity_poly.pdbx_seq_one_letter_code
_entity_poly.pdbx_strand_id
1 'polypeptide(L)'
;MTTPESVTPVESPAQLFLPLPLFAPIAVSAATEIPFAVPTVEDDRLRACVEQAASDPASALAEAGKWVAQARGSARSKPLQCLGHVHAVLLRWDAAEAAFAEAAAVAAAGDPLRLTAVLGQAGNAALAGDHPDRALIHFDAALKQPSGGPAARGQLQLDRARALVALGRADDATAAFAAAQRDAPEEPLVWLLSATFARRSNDLTAAQRLIEVASNLSPIDPDVGLEAGVIAVLGGREAAARQSWQSVRRIAPTSKAAETARAYLDQLDPPRPDSAESGR
;
A
#
# COMPACT_ATOMS: atom_id res chain seq x y z
N MET A 1 28.62 39.72 67.96
CA MET A 1 28.37 40.63 66.82
C MET A 1 27.86 39.72 65.71
N THR A 2 26.57 39.56 65.70
CA THR A 2 25.84 38.77 64.68
C THR A 2 25.12 39.75 63.77
N THR A 3 25.46 39.69 62.46
CA THR A 3 24.80 40.47 61.44
C THR A 3 23.47 39.79 61.06
N PRO A 4 22.38 40.55 60.85
CA PRO A 4 21.09 39.99 60.44
C PRO A 4 21.05 39.68 58.95
N GLU A 5 20.45 38.53 58.65
CA GLU A 5 20.07 38.10 57.30
C GLU A 5 19.04 39.07 56.71
N SER A 6 19.30 39.49 55.49
CA SER A 6 18.39 40.29 54.68
C SER A 6 17.30 39.38 54.07
N VAL A 7 16.07 39.57 54.51
CA VAL A 7 14.87 38.98 53.94
C VAL A 7 14.53 39.73 52.66
N THR A 8 14.51 39.01 51.50
CA THR A 8 14.00 39.53 50.24
C THR A 8 12.47 39.59 50.27
N PRO A 9 11.86 40.66 49.75
CA PRO A 9 10.39 40.77 49.72
C PRO A 9 9.80 39.83 48.66
N VAL A 10 8.72 39.16 49.04
CA VAL A 10 7.86 38.34 48.19
C VAL A 10 7.18 39.26 47.16
N GLU A 11 7.44 39.01 45.86
CA GLU A 11 6.78 39.69 44.74
C GLU A 11 5.28 39.41 44.74
N SER A 12 4.50 40.48 44.62
CA SER A 12 3.04 40.52 44.60
C SER A 12 2.48 39.89 43.33
N PRO A 13 1.34 39.14 43.33
CA PRO A 13 0.78 38.43 42.18
C PRO A 13 0.06 39.33 41.15
N ALA A 14 0.34 40.62 41.12
CA ALA A 14 -0.35 41.61 40.27
C ALA A 14 0.32 41.80 38.90
N GLN A 15 1.39 41.09 38.54
CA GLN A 15 2.09 41.27 37.25
C GLN A 15 1.77 40.21 36.18
N LEU A 16 0.74 39.41 36.37
CA LEU A 16 0.38 38.31 35.46
C LEU A 16 -0.67 38.68 34.40
N PHE A 17 -1.02 39.97 34.24
CA PHE A 17 -1.93 40.44 33.22
C PHE A 17 -1.24 41.42 32.26
N LEU A 18 -0.33 40.92 31.42
CA LEU A 18 0.01 41.60 30.18
C LEU A 18 -1.13 41.35 29.19
N PRO A 19 -1.75 42.41 28.63
CA PRO A 19 -2.76 42.21 27.60
C PRO A 19 -2.07 41.60 26.37
N LEU A 20 -2.55 40.42 25.98
CA LEU A 20 -2.21 39.81 24.69
C LEU A 20 -2.55 40.82 23.57
N PRO A 21 -1.67 41.08 22.59
CA PRO A 21 -2.01 41.90 21.46
C PRO A 21 -3.14 41.24 20.69
N LEU A 22 -4.32 41.85 20.74
CA LEU A 22 -5.44 41.51 19.87
C LEU A 22 -5.00 41.78 18.43
N PHE A 23 -5.03 40.68 17.64
CA PHE A 23 -4.90 40.67 16.19
C PHE A 23 -3.55 41.14 15.61
N ALA A 24 -2.55 40.21 15.66
CA ALA A 24 -1.63 40.14 14.54
C ALA A 24 -2.42 39.57 13.33
N PRO A 25 -2.40 40.21 12.15
CA PRO A 25 -2.99 39.61 10.96
C PRO A 25 -2.27 38.28 10.72
N ILE A 26 -3.01 37.18 10.79
CA ILE A 26 -2.53 35.90 10.30
C ILE A 26 -2.26 36.16 8.82
N ALA A 27 -0.99 36.16 8.43
CA ALA A 27 -0.62 36.07 7.03
C ALA A 27 -1.24 34.75 6.53
N VAL A 28 -2.36 34.88 5.83
CA VAL A 28 -2.92 33.77 5.03
C VAL A 28 -1.83 33.50 4.01
N SER A 29 -0.99 32.50 4.33
CA SER A 29 -0.08 31.91 3.35
C SER A 29 -1.00 31.52 2.20
N ALA A 30 -0.80 32.12 1.03
CA ALA A 30 -1.51 31.74 -0.15
C ALA A 30 -1.34 30.23 -0.27
N ALA A 31 -2.38 29.50 0.07
CA ALA A 31 -2.46 28.09 -0.23
C ALA A 31 -2.21 28.03 -1.72
N THR A 32 -1.09 27.43 -2.10
CA THR A 32 -0.80 27.13 -3.49
C THR A 32 -1.95 26.22 -3.90
N GLU A 33 -2.96 26.81 -4.55
CA GLU A 33 -4.05 26.05 -5.15
C GLU A 33 -3.36 25.06 -6.09
N ILE A 34 -3.35 23.79 -5.71
CA ILE A 34 -2.97 22.72 -6.63
C ILE A 34 -4.02 22.83 -7.73
N PRO A 35 -3.66 23.25 -8.96
CA PRO A 35 -4.63 23.41 -10.00
C PRO A 35 -5.31 22.07 -10.19
N PHE A 36 -6.60 21.99 -9.92
CA PHE A 36 -7.42 20.83 -10.22
C PHE A 36 -7.33 20.66 -11.74
N ALA A 37 -6.46 19.74 -12.17
CA ALA A 37 -6.31 19.47 -13.59
C ALA A 37 -7.66 18.92 -14.08
N VAL A 38 -8.36 19.71 -14.89
CA VAL A 38 -9.61 19.27 -15.51
C VAL A 38 -9.28 18.05 -16.37
N PRO A 39 -9.98 16.91 -16.17
CA PRO A 39 -9.76 15.72 -17.00
C PRO A 39 -9.89 16.08 -18.47
N THR A 40 -8.95 15.64 -19.27
CA THR A 40 -8.99 15.81 -20.72
C THR A 40 -9.81 14.71 -21.38
N VAL A 41 -10.25 14.93 -22.62
CA VAL A 41 -10.89 13.88 -23.43
C VAL A 41 -10.05 12.60 -23.49
N GLU A 42 -8.73 12.75 -23.51
CA GLU A 42 -7.80 11.63 -23.51
C GLU A 42 -7.75 10.89 -22.15
N ASP A 43 -8.04 11.57 -21.03
CA ASP A 43 -8.16 10.92 -19.73
C ASP A 43 -9.45 10.12 -19.63
N ASP A 44 -10.54 10.63 -20.17
CA ASP A 44 -11.81 9.92 -20.27
C ASP A 44 -11.69 8.69 -21.19
N ARG A 45 -10.98 8.84 -22.31
CA ARG A 45 -10.71 7.73 -23.22
C ARG A 45 -9.87 6.63 -22.56
N LEU A 46 -8.85 7.01 -21.77
CA LEU A 46 -8.06 6.05 -21.02
C LEU A 46 -8.91 5.31 -19.98
N ARG A 47 -9.77 6.03 -19.25
CA ARG A 47 -10.69 5.42 -18.29
C ARG A 47 -11.62 4.43 -18.95
N ALA A 48 -12.27 4.83 -20.05
CA ALA A 48 -13.14 3.95 -20.82
C ALA A 48 -12.42 2.70 -21.34
N CYS A 49 -11.15 2.83 -21.76
CA CYS A 49 -10.33 1.69 -22.16
C CYS A 49 -10.10 0.71 -21.00
N VAL A 50 -9.75 1.21 -19.81
CA VAL A 50 -9.51 0.35 -18.64
C VAL A 50 -10.80 -0.37 -18.20
N GLU A 51 -11.93 0.32 -18.24
CA GLU A 51 -13.25 -0.27 -17.97
C GLU A 51 -13.62 -1.35 -19.00
N GLN A 52 -13.41 -1.07 -20.29
CA GLN A 52 -13.64 -2.03 -21.37
C GLN A 52 -12.73 -3.25 -21.23
N ALA A 53 -11.46 -3.06 -20.86
CA ALA A 53 -10.52 -4.17 -20.69
C ALA A 53 -11.00 -5.21 -19.67
N ALA A 54 -11.72 -4.78 -18.62
CA ALA A 54 -12.25 -5.67 -17.59
C ALA A 54 -13.43 -6.54 -18.11
N SER A 55 -14.22 -6.05 -19.07
CA SER A 55 -15.41 -6.75 -19.58
C SER A 55 -15.17 -7.43 -20.94
N ASP A 56 -14.41 -6.79 -21.84
CA ASP A 56 -14.09 -7.28 -23.19
C ASP A 56 -12.64 -6.94 -23.56
N PRO A 57 -11.67 -7.70 -23.05
CA PRO A 57 -10.25 -7.42 -23.27
C PRO A 57 -9.82 -7.59 -24.74
N ALA A 58 -10.56 -8.37 -25.54
CA ALA A 58 -10.23 -8.55 -26.96
C ALA A 58 -10.53 -7.28 -27.78
N SER A 59 -11.71 -6.70 -27.61
CA SER A 59 -12.06 -5.42 -28.23
C SER A 59 -11.19 -4.28 -27.71
N ALA A 60 -10.93 -4.24 -26.39
CA ALA A 60 -10.05 -3.24 -25.80
C ALA A 60 -8.64 -3.30 -26.38
N LEU A 61 -8.10 -4.49 -26.63
CA LEU A 61 -6.78 -4.68 -27.25
C LEU A 61 -6.74 -4.09 -28.67
N ALA A 62 -7.77 -4.37 -29.49
CA ALA A 62 -7.86 -3.86 -30.84
C ALA A 62 -7.98 -2.32 -30.86
N GLU A 63 -8.80 -1.74 -30.01
CA GLU A 63 -8.99 -0.28 -29.91
C GLU A 63 -7.73 0.42 -29.35
N ALA A 64 -7.08 -0.15 -28.32
CA ALA A 64 -5.82 0.37 -27.81
C ALA A 64 -4.73 0.37 -28.89
N GLY A 65 -4.62 -0.71 -29.68
CA GLY A 65 -3.67 -0.80 -30.80
C GLY A 65 -3.90 0.27 -31.85
N LYS A 66 -5.16 0.51 -32.24
CA LYS A 66 -5.52 1.61 -33.17
C LYS A 66 -5.15 2.97 -32.61
N TRP A 67 -5.43 3.20 -31.32
CA TRP A 67 -5.13 4.46 -30.66
C TRP A 67 -3.62 4.72 -30.59
N VAL A 68 -2.81 3.71 -30.24
CA VAL A 68 -1.33 3.79 -30.27
C VAL A 68 -0.84 4.13 -31.71
N ALA A 69 -1.41 3.51 -32.74
CA ALA A 69 -1.00 3.74 -34.13
C ALA A 69 -1.31 5.18 -34.60
N GLN A 70 -2.39 5.78 -34.13
CA GLN A 70 -2.81 7.14 -34.49
C GLN A 70 -2.03 8.23 -33.73
N ALA A 71 -1.62 7.96 -32.48
CA ALA A 71 -0.92 8.91 -31.63
C ALA A 71 0.54 9.12 -32.04
N ARG A 72 1.10 10.29 -31.75
CA ARG A 72 2.50 10.65 -32.04
C ARG A 72 3.16 11.32 -30.84
N GLY A 73 4.48 11.14 -30.67
CA GLY A 73 5.25 11.77 -29.60
C GLY A 73 4.70 11.45 -28.22
N SER A 74 4.63 12.45 -27.36
CA SER A 74 4.13 12.31 -25.98
C SER A 74 2.64 11.94 -25.89
N ALA A 75 1.84 12.22 -26.92
CA ALA A 75 0.44 11.79 -26.98
C ALA A 75 0.27 10.26 -27.00
N ARG A 76 1.34 9.49 -27.28
CA ARG A 76 1.33 8.02 -27.20
C ARG A 76 1.29 7.49 -25.78
N SER A 77 1.62 8.30 -24.77
CA SER A 77 1.69 7.82 -23.38
C SER A 77 0.37 7.22 -22.87
N LYS A 78 -0.77 7.92 -23.09
CA LYS A 78 -2.08 7.41 -22.64
C LYS A 78 -2.54 6.15 -23.40
N PRO A 79 -2.47 6.07 -24.74
CA PRO A 79 -2.81 4.83 -25.44
C PRO A 79 -1.89 3.65 -25.11
N LEU A 80 -0.60 3.88 -24.85
CA LEU A 80 0.31 2.85 -24.36
C LEU A 80 -0.03 2.39 -22.94
N GLN A 81 -0.44 3.32 -22.07
CA GLN A 81 -0.93 2.98 -20.74
C GLN A 81 -2.20 2.11 -20.84
N CYS A 82 -3.17 2.46 -21.71
CA CYS A 82 -4.33 1.62 -22.01
C CYS A 82 -3.90 0.22 -22.45
N LEU A 83 -2.99 0.12 -23.42
CA LEU A 83 -2.47 -1.16 -23.93
C LEU A 83 -1.83 -2.00 -22.82
N GLY A 84 -1.06 -1.38 -21.93
CA GLY A 84 -0.47 -2.03 -20.75
C GLY A 84 -1.53 -2.63 -19.82
N HIS A 85 -2.60 -1.87 -19.54
CA HIS A 85 -3.72 -2.38 -18.73
C HIS A 85 -4.42 -3.57 -19.39
N VAL A 86 -4.67 -3.53 -20.69
CA VAL A 86 -5.28 -4.64 -21.43
C VAL A 86 -4.39 -5.89 -21.36
N HIS A 87 -3.08 -5.73 -21.56
CA HIS A 87 -2.15 -6.85 -21.42
C HIS A 87 -2.12 -7.42 -19.99
N ALA A 88 -2.20 -6.56 -18.97
CA ALA A 88 -2.25 -7.00 -17.57
C ALA A 88 -3.53 -7.83 -17.28
N VAL A 89 -4.70 -7.41 -17.78
CA VAL A 89 -5.94 -8.18 -17.68
C VAL A 89 -5.83 -9.55 -18.38
N LEU A 90 -5.11 -9.59 -19.51
CA LEU A 90 -4.83 -10.82 -20.23
C LEU A 90 -3.68 -11.65 -19.62
N LEU A 91 -3.15 -11.27 -18.46
CA LEU A 91 -2.02 -11.90 -17.77
C LEU A 91 -0.74 -11.99 -18.62
N ARG A 92 -0.59 -11.06 -19.59
CA ARG A 92 0.57 -10.96 -20.49
C ARG A 92 1.56 -9.96 -19.89
N TRP A 93 2.22 -10.36 -18.81
CA TRP A 93 2.97 -9.46 -17.95
C TRP A 93 4.14 -8.76 -18.63
N ASP A 94 4.94 -9.47 -19.44
CA ASP A 94 6.03 -8.86 -20.20
C ASP A 94 5.53 -7.82 -21.20
N ALA A 95 4.40 -8.08 -21.87
CA ALA A 95 3.80 -7.12 -22.79
C ALA A 95 3.20 -5.92 -22.06
N ALA A 96 2.64 -6.13 -20.86
CA ALA A 96 2.14 -5.06 -20.02
C ALA A 96 3.28 -4.16 -19.54
N GLU A 97 4.37 -4.75 -19.01
CA GLU A 97 5.57 -4.00 -18.60
C GLU A 97 6.14 -3.18 -19.77
N ALA A 98 6.33 -3.81 -20.94
CA ALA A 98 6.87 -3.14 -22.12
C ALA A 98 6.00 -1.94 -22.54
N ALA A 99 4.67 -2.08 -22.53
CA ALA A 99 3.76 -1.01 -22.88
C ALA A 99 3.80 0.14 -21.86
N PHE A 100 3.83 -0.16 -20.56
CA PHE A 100 3.97 0.87 -19.52
C PHE A 100 5.34 1.55 -19.54
N ALA A 101 6.43 0.80 -19.76
CA ALA A 101 7.76 1.36 -19.90
C ALA A 101 7.87 2.29 -21.12
N GLU A 102 7.27 1.92 -22.27
CA GLU A 102 7.20 2.79 -23.43
C GLU A 102 6.33 4.02 -23.15
N ALA A 103 5.20 3.86 -22.43
CA ALA A 103 4.38 4.99 -21.99
C ALA A 103 5.16 5.99 -21.12
N ALA A 104 6.03 5.48 -20.24
CA ALA A 104 6.92 6.30 -19.43
C ALA A 104 7.98 7.03 -20.27
N ALA A 105 8.58 6.33 -21.22
CA ALA A 105 9.62 6.89 -22.09
C ALA A 105 9.11 8.04 -22.99
N VAL A 106 7.83 8.02 -23.37
CA VAL A 106 7.20 9.06 -24.20
C VAL A 106 6.39 10.07 -23.39
N ALA A 107 6.23 9.88 -22.07
CA ALA A 107 5.52 10.83 -21.23
C ALA A 107 6.15 12.22 -21.33
N ALA A 108 5.30 13.25 -21.40
CA ALA A 108 5.77 14.62 -21.48
C ALA A 108 6.56 14.98 -20.22
N ALA A 109 7.70 15.68 -20.39
CA ALA A 109 8.51 16.19 -19.28
C ALA A 109 7.71 17.10 -18.32
N GLY A 110 6.57 17.65 -18.78
CA GLY A 110 5.67 18.47 -17.98
C GLY A 110 4.60 17.71 -17.20
N ASP A 111 4.55 16.38 -17.25
CA ASP A 111 3.59 15.56 -16.51
C ASP A 111 4.31 14.50 -15.63
N PRO A 112 4.99 14.94 -14.56
CA PRO A 112 5.76 14.04 -13.70
C PRO A 112 4.88 13.08 -12.91
N LEU A 113 3.61 13.44 -12.62
CA LEU A 113 2.68 12.55 -11.92
C LEU A 113 2.28 11.37 -12.80
N ARG A 114 2.06 11.61 -14.09
CA ARG A 114 1.82 10.54 -15.06
C ARG A 114 3.05 9.64 -15.19
N LEU A 115 4.24 10.22 -15.32
CA LEU A 115 5.49 9.47 -15.39
C LEU A 115 5.63 8.55 -14.16
N THR A 116 5.39 9.06 -12.97
CA THR A 116 5.39 8.27 -11.73
C THR A 116 4.40 7.12 -11.79
N ALA A 117 3.16 7.40 -12.22
CA ALA A 117 2.12 6.39 -12.29
C ALA A 117 2.45 5.25 -13.26
N VAL A 118 2.90 5.58 -14.48
CA VAL A 118 3.21 4.55 -15.49
C VAL A 118 4.47 3.76 -15.16
N LEU A 119 5.46 4.38 -14.49
CA LEU A 119 6.61 3.66 -13.95
C LEU A 119 6.19 2.69 -12.83
N GLY A 120 5.31 3.10 -11.92
CA GLY A 120 4.74 2.21 -10.92
C GLY A 120 3.99 1.02 -11.53
N GLN A 121 3.21 1.27 -12.58
CA GLN A 121 2.49 0.23 -13.33
C GLN A 121 3.45 -0.75 -14.05
N ALA A 122 4.54 -0.24 -14.65
CA ALA A 122 5.58 -1.08 -15.25
C ALA A 122 6.24 -1.98 -14.18
N GLY A 123 6.57 -1.41 -13.01
CA GLY A 123 7.11 -2.17 -11.88
C GLY A 123 6.17 -3.26 -11.40
N ASN A 124 4.88 -2.97 -11.26
CA ASN A 124 3.89 -3.96 -10.86
C ASN A 124 3.68 -5.05 -11.91
N ALA A 125 3.72 -4.72 -13.20
CA ALA A 125 3.66 -5.71 -14.27
C ALA A 125 4.89 -6.63 -14.27
N ALA A 126 6.10 -6.07 -14.10
CA ALA A 126 7.33 -6.83 -13.97
C ALA A 126 7.29 -7.77 -12.76
N LEU A 127 6.82 -7.28 -11.61
CA LEU A 127 6.70 -8.10 -10.39
C LEU A 127 5.69 -9.24 -10.56
N ALA A 128 4.56 -8.98 -11.22
CA ALA A 128 3.56 -10.00 -11.53
C ALA A 128 4.07 -11.03 -12.55
N GLY A 129 5.01 -10.64 -13.43
CA GLY A 129 5.72 -11.50 -14.36
C GLY A 129 6.90 -12.27 -13.77
N ASP A 130 7.08 -12.23 -12.44
CA ASP A 130 8.21 -12.86 -11.72
C ASP A 130 9.59 -12.28 -12.10
N HIS A 131 9.63 -10.97 -12.38
CA HIS A 131 10.85 -10.23 -12.68
C HIS A 131 11.12 -9.12 -11.65
N PRO A 132 11.39 -9.47 -10.37
CA PRO A 132 11.54 -8.50 -9.29
C PRO A 132 12.74 -7.54 -9.47
N ASP A 133 13.77 -7.94 -10.20
CA ASP A 133 14.90 -7.09 -10.57
C ASP A 133 14.49 -5.95 -11.49
N ARG A 134 13.68 -6.24 -12.54
CA ARG A 134 13.12 -5.23 -13.44
C ARG A 134 12.12 -4.34 -12.70
N ALA A 135 11.28 -4.93 -11.86
CA ALA A 135 10.32 -4.19 -11.03
C ALA A 135 11.03 -3.15 -10.16
N LEU A 136 12.13 -3.53 -9.51
CA LEU A 136 12.90 -2.63 -8.65
C LEU A 136 13.45 -1.43 -9.44
N ILE A 137 13.94 -1.64 -10.68
CA ILE A 137 14.39 -0.54 -11.55
C ILE A 137 13.27 0.47 -11.79
N HIS A 138 12.06 -0.01 -12.10
CA HIS A 138 10.91 0.85 -12.35
C HIS A 138 10.46 1.60 -11.09
N PHE A 139 10.39 0.93 -9.94
CA PHE A 139 10.01 1.57 -8.67
C PHE A 139 11.04 2.60 -8.22
N ASP A 140 12.34 2.30 -8.35
CA ASP A 140 13.41 3.25 -8.03
C ASP A 140 13.37 4.47 -8.95
N ALA A 141 12.99 4.29 -10.23
CA ALA A 141 12.79 5.40 -11.16
C ALA A 141 11.54 6.23 -10.80
N ALA A 142 10.43 5.58 -10.42
CA ALA A 142 9.20 6.25 -9.99
C ALA A 142 9.42 7.09 -8.73
N LEU A 143 10.15 6.56 -7.74
CA LEU A 143 10.44 7.24 -6.48
C LEU A 143 11.35 8.47 -6.61
N LYS A 144 12.05 8.62 -7.72
CA LYS A 144 12.83 9.84 -8.06
C LYS A 144 11.95 10.96 -8.62
N GLN A 145 10.73 10.66 -9.03
CA GLN A 145 9.78 11.63 -9.56
C GLN A 145 8.91 12.20 -8.42
N PRO A 146 8.30 13.38 -8.61
CA PRO A 146 7.25 13.86 -7.73
C PRO A 146 6.09 12.86 -7.66
N SER A 147 5.66 12.50 -6.46
CA SER A 147 4.49 11.65 -6.26
C SER A 147 3.25 12.52 -6.03
N GLY A 148 2.06 11.96 -6.24
CA GLY A 148 0.78 12.64 -5.98
C GLY A 148 0.46 12.82 -4.49
N GLY A 149 1.49 12.87 -3.64
CA GLY A 149 1.39 13.02 -2.19
C GLY A 149 2.01 11.85 -1.42
N PRO A 150 2.02 11.97 -0.06
CA PRO A 150 2.63 10.94 0.79
C PRO A 150 2.03 9.55 0.58
N ALA A 151 0.71 9.41 0.52
CA ALA A 151 0.05 8.12 0.34
C ALA A 151 0.48 7.41 -0.96
N ALA A 152 0.54 8.14 -2.09
CA ALA A 152 1.02 7.59 -3.36
C ALA A 152 2.50 7.16 -3.29
N ARG A 153 3.32 7.93 -2.58
CA ARG A 153 4.71 7.58 -2.33
C ARG A 153 4.82 6.33 -1.45
N GLY A 154 4.00 6.24 -0.40
CA GLY A 154 3.92 5.08 0.48
C GLY A 154 3.56 3.80 -0.27
N GLN A 155 2.62 3.88 -1.22
CA GLN A 155 2.27 2.74 -2.08
C GLN A 155 3.46 2.31 -2.96
N LEU A 156 4.20 3.23 -3.56
CA LEU A 156 5.40 2.90 -4.33
C LEU A 156 6.49 2.26 -3.45
N GLN A 157 6.67 2.74 -2.21
CA GLN A 157 7.60 2.12 -1.26
C GLN A 157 7.16 0.70 -0.87
N LEU A 158 5.85 0.47 -0.71
CA LEU A 158 5.29 -0.85 -0.45
C LEU A 158 5.57 -1.82 -1.62
N ASP A 159 5.32 -1.38 -2.85
CA ASP A 159 5.56 -2.20 -4.04
C ASP A 159 7.06 -2.47 -4.23
N ARG A 160 7.92 -1.48 -3.95
CA ARG A 160 9.37 -1.64 -3.90
C ARG A 160 9.79 -2.68 -2.84
N ALA A 161 9.19 -2.63 -1.64
CA ALA A 161 9.46 -3.60 -0.58
C ALA A 161 9.11 -5.03 -1.03
N ARG A 162 7.99 -5.22 -1.73
CA ARG A 162 7.60 -6.52 -2.29
C ARG A 162 8.65 -7.05 -3.28
N ALA A 163 9.16 -6.20 -4.17
CA ALA A 163 10.23 -6.58 -5.10
C ALA A 163 11.52 -6.97 -4.37
N LEU A 164 11.90 -6.20 -3.32
CA LEU A 164 13.08 -6.50 -2.50
C LEU A 164 12.95 -7.81 -1.73
N VAL A 165 11.75 -8.12 -1.21
CA VAL A 165 11.45 -9.42 -0.59
C VAL A 165 11.63 -10.56 -1.60
N ALA A 166 11.12 -10.40 -2.82
CA ALA A 166 11.27 -11.40 -3.87
C ALA A 166 12.74 -11.63 -4.28
N LEU A 167 13.58 -10.59 -4.18
CA LEU A 167 15.02 -10.66 -4.41
C LEU A 167 15.83 -11.18 -3.20
N GLY A 168 15.18 -11.48 -2.06
CA GLY A 168 15.86 -11.90 -0.83
C GLY A 168 16.67 -10.78 -0.15
N ARG A 169 16.44 -9.51 -0.51
CA ARG A 169 17.14 -8.33 0.04
C ARG A 169 16.44 -7.83 1.31
N ALA A 170 16.57 -8.60 2.40
CA ALA A 170 15.80 -8.41 3.63
C ALA A 170 15.99 -7.03 4.29
N ASP A 171 17.23 -6.55 4.39
CA ASP A 171 17.52 -5.25 5.03
C ASP A 171 16.93 -4.08 4.23
N ASP A 172 17.07 -4.13 2.91
CA ASP A 172 16.49 -3.13 2.01
C ASP A 172 14.96 -3.17 2.05
N ALA A 173 14.37 -4.36 2.12
CA ALA A 173 12.92 -4.54 2.26
C ALA A 173 12.42 -3.93 3.58
N THR A 174 13.13 -4.16 4.70
CA THR A 174 12.81 -3.54 6.00
C THR A 174 12.79 -2.02 5.90
N ALA A 175 13.81 -1.43 5.26
CA ALA A 175 13.88 0.02 5.08
C ALA A 175 12.72 0.55 4.20
N ALA A 176 12.35 -0.20 3.14
CA ALA A 176 11.26 0.18 2.25
C ALA A 176 9.88 0.07 2.94
N PHE A 177 9.63 -0.99 3.73
CA PHE A 177 8.42 -1.09 4.56
C PHE A 177 8.33 0.05 5.58
N ALA A 178 9.44 0.39 6.27
CA ALA A 178 9.46 1.51 7.19
C ALA A 178 9.18 2.86 6.49
N ALA A 179 9.62 3.02 5.23
CA ALA A 179 9.29 4.20 4.43
C ALA A 179 7.79 4.22 4.06
N ALA A 180 7.22 3.07 3.65
CA ALA A 180 5.80 2.95 3.34
C ALA A 180 4.92 3.29 4.57
N GLN A 181 5.28 2.81 5.75
CA GLN A 181 4.56 3.10 7.00
C GLN A 181 4.58 4.58 7.37
N ARG A 182 5.69 5.29 7.11
CA ARG A 182 5.77 6.75 7.34
C ARG A 182 4.94 7.55 6.36
N ASP A 183 4.96 7.15 5.08
CA ASP A 183 4.32 7.88 4.00
C ASP A 183 2.81 7.57 3.88
N ALA A 184 2.38 6.36 4.26
CA ALA A 184 0.99 5.91 4.21
C ALA A 184 0.57 5.20 5.52
N PRO A 185 0.57 5.91 6.68
CA PRO A 185 0.30 5.29 7.99
C PRO A 185 -1.14 4.79 8.15
N GLU A 186 -2.08 5.30 7.37
CA GLU A 186 -3.50 4.92 7.43
C GLU A 186 -3.88 3.82 6.42
N GLU A 187 -2.91 3.31 5.65
CA GLU A 187 -3.14 2.24 4.68
C GLU A 187 -2.96 0.86 5.32
N PRO A 188 -4.05 0.06 5.54
CA PRO A 188 -3.97 -1.22 6.25
C PRO A 188 -3.04 -2.23 5.57
N LEU A 189 -2.99 -2.21 4.23
CA LEU A 189 -2.17 -3.14 3.45
C LEU A 189 -0.66 -2.97 3.74
N VAL A 190 -0.22 -1.74 4.01
CA VAL A 190 1.17 -1.45 4.39
C VAL A 190 1.54 -2.21 5.66
N TRP A 191 0.68 -2.17 6.67
CA TRP A 191 0.90 -2.82 7.95
C TRP A 191 0.74 -4.34 7.86
N LEU A 192 -0.23 -4.83 7.10
CA LEU A 192 -0.43 -6.25 6.84
C LEU A 192 0.80 -6.89 6.19
N LEU A 193 1.30 -6.29 5.09
CA LEU A 193 2.47 -6.85 4.39
C LEU A 193 3.75 -6.71 5.21
N SER A 194 3.90 -5.64 6.00
CA SER A 194 5.00 -5.50 6.95
C SER A 194 4.96 -6.58 8.03
N ALA A 195 3.77 -6.89 8.58
CA ALA A 195 3.57 -7.95 9.57
C ALA A 195 3.92 -9.33 8.99
N THR A 196 3.44 -9.61 7.78
CA THR A 196 3.74 -10.85 7.06
C THR A 196 5.25 -11.01 6.81
N PHE A 197 5.91 -9.94 6.42
CA PHE A 197 7.37 -9.95 6.23
C PHE A 197 8.11 -10.20 7.56
N ALA A 198 7.74 -9.51 8.65
CA ALA A 198 8.34 -9.70 9.97
C ALA A 198 8.14 -11.15 10.46
N ARG A 199 6.94 -11.72 10.30
CA ARG A 199 6.65 -13.13 10.63
C ARG A 199 7.53 -14.09 9.82
N ARG A 200 7.67 -13.89 8.51
CA ARG A 200 8.51 -14.72 7.64
C ARG A 200 9.99 -14.61 7.95
N SER A 201 10.41 -13.47 8.50
CA SER A 201 11.76 -13.23 9.03
C SER A 201 11.94 -13.73 10.47
N ASN A 202 10.93 -14.45 11.02
CA ASN A 202 10.91 -14.98 12.38
C ASN A 202 10.94 -13.91 13.50
N ASP A 203 10.62 -12.65 13.20
CA ASP A 203 10.39 -11.61 14.21
C ASP A 203 8.91 -11.54 14.59
N LEU A 204 8.47 -12.50 15.42
CA LEU A 204 7.08 -12.58 15.87
C LEU A 204 6.67 -11.39 16.73
N THR A 205 7.62 -10.75 17.42
CA THR A 205 7.36 -9.56 18.25
C THR A 205 7.00 -8.35 17.36
N ALA A 206 7.78 -8.10 16.32
CA ALA A 206 7.45 -7.06 15.35
C ALA A 206 6.16 -7.41 14.60
N ALA A 207 6.01 -8.66 14.14
CA ALA A 207 4.81 -9.11 13.44
C ALA A 207 3.53 -8.83 14.23
N GLN A 208 3.54 -9.12 15.55
CA GLN A 208 2.39 -8.86 16.44
C GLN A 208 2.03 -7.37 16.50
N ARG A 209 3.02 -6.49 16.71
CA ARG A 209 2.77 -5.04 16.77
C ARG A 209 2.21 -4.51 15.44
N LEU A 210 2.75 -4.98 14.32
CA LEU A 210 2.35 -4.52 12.99
C LEU A 210 0.94 -5.00 12.62
N ILE A 211 0.60 -6.26 12.94
CA ILE A 211 -0.75 -6.78 12.65
C ILE A 211 -1.82 -6.15 13.54
N GLU A 212 -1.49 -5.73 14.75
CA GLU A 212 -2.40 -4.98 15.62
C GLU A 212 -2.76 -3.63 14.99
N VAL A 213 -1.80 -2.93 14.37
CA VAL A 213 -2.09 -1.69 13.65
C VAL A 213 -3.01 -1.97 12.45
N ALA A 214 -2.70 -2.99 11.62
CA ALA A 214 -3.56 -3.37 10.49
C ALA A 214 -4.98 -3.71 10.95
N SER A 215 -5.12 -4.45 12.05
CA SER A 215 -6.42 -4.84 12.61
C SER A 215 -7.23 -3.66 13.14
N ASN A 216 -6.57 -2.64 13.70
CA ASN A 216 -7.23 -1.41 14.14
C ASN A 216 -7.71 -0.55 12.96
N LEU A 217 -6.93 -0.50 11.88
CA LEU A 217 -7.28 0.24 10.67
C LEU A 217 -8.38 -0.45 9.84
N SER A 218 -8.36 -1.78 9.79
CA SER A 218 -9.33 -2.57 9.01
C SER A 218 -9.80 -3.82 9.78
N PRO A 219 -10.69 -3.66 10.78
CA PRO A 219 -11.09 -4.76 11.68
C PRO A 219 -11.94 -5.84 11.01
N ILE A 220 -12.48 -5.58 9.83
CA ILE A 220 -13.32 -6.52 9.06
C ILE A 220 -12.62 -7.09 7.83
N ASP A 221 -11.34 -6.78 7.62
CA ASP A 221 -10.56 -7.32 6.51
C ASP A 221 -10.22 -8.79 6.78
N PRO A 222 -10.66 -9.73 5.91
CA PRO A 222 -10.43 -11.15 6.11
C PRO A 222 -8.96 -11.57 6.02
N ASP A 223 -8.15 -10.87 5.23
CA ASP A 223 -6.73 -11.18 5.08
C ASP A 223 -5.94 -10.72 6.31
N VAL A 224 -6.29 -9.57 6.88
CA VAL A 224 -5.76 -9.10 8.16
C VAL A 224 -6.10 -10.07 9.28
N GLY A 225 -7.37 -10.51 9.35
CA GLY A 225 -7.81 -11.50 10.34
C GLY A 225 -7.13 -12.86 10.19
N LEU A 226 -6.92 -13.31 8.95
CA LEU A 226 -6.21 -14.56 8.67
C LEU A 226 -4.76 -14.51 9.16
N GLU A 227 -4.02 -13.45 8.80
CA GLU A 227 -2.62 -13.25 9.19
C GLU A 227 -2.48 -13.06 10.70
N ALA A 228 -3.40 -12.32 11.34
CA ALA A 228 -3.43 -12.16 12.80
C ALA A 228 -3.52 -13.51 13.52
N GLY A 229 -4.35 -14.42 13.04
CA GLY A 229 -4.44 -15.78 13.56
C GLY A 229 -3.15 -16.57 13.37
N VAL A 230 -2.49 -16.47 12.21
CA VAL A 230 -1.20 -17.14 11.96
C VAL A 230 -0.11 -16.62 12.91
N ILE A 231 0.00 -15.32 13.08
CA ILE A 231 0.97 -14.71 14.01
C ILE A 231 0.65 -15.14 15.45
N ALA A 232 -0.62 -15.20 15.82
CA ALA A 232 -1.03 -15.61 17.18
C ALA A 232 -0.65 -17.05 17.47
N VAL A 233 -0.92 -18.00 16.56
CA VAL A 233 -0.59 -19.43 16.80
C VAL A 233 0.92 -19.65 16.85
N LEU A 234 1.69 -19.00 15.98
CA LEU A 234 3.15 -19.07 16.01
C LEU A 234 3.73 -18.48 17.29
N GLY A 235 3.05 -17.49 17.90
CA GLY A 235 3.37 -16.91 19.20
C GLY A 235 2.81 -17.70 20.39
N GLY A 236 2.31 -18.93 20.21
CA GLY A 236 1.76 -19.77 21.28
C GLY A 236 0.40 -19.35 21.82
N ARG A 237 -0.32 -18.43 21.13
CA ARG A 237 -1.62 -17.88 21.56
C ARG A 237 -2.77 -18.52 20.76
N GLU A 238 -2.92 -19.83 20.91
CA GLU A 238 -3.89 -20.64 20.16
C GLU A 238 -5.33 -20.14 20.29
N ALA A 239 -5.75 -19.75 21.51
CA ALA A 239 -7.11 -19.22 21.72
C ALA A 239 -7.36 -17.94 20.90
N ALA A 240 -6.40 -17.04 20.80
CA ALA A 240 -6.49 -15.83 19.99
C ALA A 240 -6.53 -16.17 18.49
N ALA A 241 -5.74 -17.15 18.05
CA ALA A 241 -5.76 -17.64 16.66
C ALA A 241 -7.15 -18.19 16.29
N ARG A 242 -7.74 -19.02 17.14
CA ARG A 242 -9.11 -19.55 16.95
C ARG A 242 -10.12 -18.42 16.80
N GLN A 243 -10.07 -17.45 17.70
CA GLN A 243 -10.98 -16.30 17.67
C GLN A 243 -10.86 -15.52 16.36
N SER A 244 -9.64 -15.22 15.91
CA SER A 244 -9.38 -14.53 14.64
C SER A 244 -9.93 -15.31 13.46
N TRP A 245 -9.61 -16.59 13.31
CA TRP A 245 -10.04 -17.40 12.17
C TRP A 245 -11.56 -17.68 12.17
N GLN A 246 -12.18 -17.84 13.34
CA GLN A 246 -13.64 -17.91 13.46
C GLN A 246 -14.30 -16.60 13.04
N SER A 247 -13.69 -15.46 13.37
CA SER A 247 -14.18 -14.15 12.93
C SER A 247 -14.10 -14.00 11.40
N VAL A 248 -12.98 -14.37 10.78
CA VAL A 248 -12.81 -14.35 9.31
C VAL A 248 -13.91 -15.15 8.62
N ARG A 249 -14.20 -16.38 9.10
CA ARG A 249 -15.28 -17.22 8.55
C ARG A 249 -16.67 -16.63 8.70
N ARG A 250 -16.91 -15.86 9.76
CA ARG A 250 -18.21 -15.21 10.00
C ARG A 250 -18.40 -13.97 9.14
N ILE A 251 -17.32 -13.17 8.97
CA ILE A 251 -17.38 -11.88 8.27
C ILE A 251 -17.38 -12.07 6.74
N ALA A 252 -16.58 -12.99 6.24
CA ALA A 252 -16.37 -13.21 4.80
C ALA A 252 -16.44 -14.70 4.43
N PRO A 253 -17.58 -15.39 4.62
CA PRO A 253 -17.70 -16.86 4.57
C PRO A 253 -17.31 -17.48 3.22
N THR A 254 -17.37 -16.72 2.13
CA THR A 254 -17.05 -17.17 0.76
C THR A 254 -15.67 -16.72 0.29
N SER A 255 -14.88 -16.05 1.14
CA SER A 255 -13.54 -15.60 0.79
C SER A 255 -12.53 -16.76 0.85
N LYS A 256 -11.46 -16.63 0.07
CA LYS A 256 -10.32 -17.55 0.15
C LYS A 256 -9.67 -17.57 1.54
N ALA A 257 -9.66 -16.42 2.22
CA ALA A 257 -9.19 -16.31 3.60
C ALA A 257 -10.04 -17.18 4.54
N ALA A 258 -11.38 -17.24 4.37
CA ALA A 258 -12.25 -18.08 5.18
C ALA A 258 -12.05 -19.58 4.92
N GLU A 259 -11.77 -19.99 3.69
CA GLU A 259 -11.40 -21.36 3.36
C GLU A 259 -10.10 -21.77 4.07
N THR A 260 -9.08 -20.89 3.99
CA THR A 260 -7.79 -21.12 4.65
C THR A 260 -7.96 -21.12 6.18
N ALA A 261 -8.75 -20.20 6.74
CA ALA A 261 -9.03 -20.14 8.17
C ALA A 261 -9.74 -21.42 8.67
N ARG A 262 -10.63 -22.03 7.85
CA ARG A 262 -11.25 -23.32 8.17
C ARG A 262 -10.20 -24.40 8.26
N ALA A 263 -9.34 -24.53 7.24
CA ALA A 263 -8.28 -25.54 7.24
C ALA A 263 -7.34 -25.41 8.45
N TYR A 264 -7.01 -24.20 8.87
CA TYR A 264 -6.19 -23.98 10.08
C TYR A 264 -6.92 -24.35 11.38
N LEU A 265 -8.23 -24.06 11.49
CA LEU A 265 -9.04 -24.49 12.63
C LEU A 265 -9.12 -26.02 12.71
N ASP A 266 -9.29 -26.70 11.58
CA ASP A 266 -9.35 -28.17 11.53
C ASP A 266 -7.99 -28.80 11.93
N GLN A 267 -6.86 -28.13 11.66
CA GLN A 267 -5.54 -28.55 12.12
C GLN A 267 -5.36 -28.41 13.65
N LEU A 268 -6.00 -27.39 14.26
CA LEU A 268 -5.97 -27.23 15.72
C LEU A 268 -6.88 -28.26 16.44
N ASP A 269 -7.92 -28.74 15.77
CA ASP A 269 -8.87 -29.72 16.29
C ASP A 269 -8.89 -30.97 15.39
N PRO A 270 -7.80 -31.75 15.33
CA PRO A 270 -7.81 -32.97 14.53
C PRO A 270 -8.91 -33.90 15.02
N PRO A 271 -9.66 -34.58 14.11
CA PRO A 271 -10.70 -35.53 14.50
C PRO A 271 -10.09 -36.60 15.41
N ARG A 272 -10.72 -36.84 16.58
CA ARG A 272 -10.28 -37.88 17.49
C ARG A 272 -10.40 -39.25 16.78
N PRO A 273 -9.36 -40.11 16.81
CA PRO A 273 -9.41 -41.40 16.13
C PRO A 273 -10.44 -42.39 16.69
N ASP A 274 -11.08 -42.09 17.83
CA ASP A 274 -11.83 -43.07 18.62
C ASP A 274 -13.35 -43.12 18.36
N SER A 275 -13.87 -42.44 17.32
CA SER A 275 -15.32 -42.54 17.03
C SER A 275 -15.71 -43.65 16.04
N ALA A 276 -14.76 -44.49 15.60
CA ALA A 276 -15.01 -45.57 14.62
C ALA A 276 -15.22 -46.98 15.23
N GLU A 277 -15.06 -47.19 16.54
CA GLU A 277 -15.11 -48.54 17.13
C GLU A 277 -16.30 -48.83 18.08
N SER A 278 -17.29 -47.98 18.23
CA SER A 278 -18.48 -48.32 19.07
C SER A 278 -19.71 -48.68 18.26
N GLY A 279 -19.53 -49.40 17.15
CA GLY A 279 -20.62 -49.89 16.29
C GLY A 279 -20.41 -51.36 15.90
N ARG A 280 -20.23 -52.29 16.89
CA ARG A 280 -20.43 -53.71 16.67
C ARG A 280 -21.23 -54.31 17.82
#